data_479859a9c1d38d57de3da678cd5caece
#
_entry.id   479859a9c1d38d57de3da678cd5caece
#
_cell.length_a   1.000
_cell.length_b   1.000
_cell.length_c   1.000
_cell.angle_alpha   90.00
_cell.angle_beta   90.00
_cell.angle_gamma   90.00
#
_symmetry.space_group_name_H-M   'P 1'
#
loop_
_entity.id
_entity.type
_entity.pdbx_description
1 polymer ?
#
loop_
_entity_poly.entity_id
_entity_poly.type
_entity_poly.pdbx_seq_one_letter_code
_entity_poly.pdbx_strand_id
1 'polypeptide(L)'
;MTNLAPPEPSSLAYLGPTGTFTEQALYTQDDLTTLDLCPAPSMPEVFRQVVAGEVDLGFAAIENSIEGSVNVTQATLAVEVDLLVQREVVISVQLNLMVAAGTSQADNQRVCSYPHAIAQCRGWLAEHLPDTEVQATNSTADAARLLAEHPDGRTAAIAPGRAAEAYGLDVLAGDIEDHPENQTRFVLVAADGIPAPSGHDKTSLVVFQRADRPGSLLGILQEFAARSINLTRLESRPTKQGLGDYCFIMDLEGHIADELVADCLRNLHMKHGDVKFLGSYPAAGTKGDQVRTEASAASQSADEWLANLRGRIRT
;
A
#
# COMPACT_ATOMS: atom_id res chain seq x y z
N MET A 1 3.33 -27.36 -25.02
CA MET A 1 2.28 -26.58 -24.36
C MET A 1 2.62 -25.13 -24.66
N THR A 2 1.86 -24.49 -25.51
CA THR A 2 2.01 -23.07 -25.85
C THR A 2 1.63 -22.28 -24.61
N ASN A 3 2.64 -21.67 -23.97
CA ASN A 3 2.46 -20.73 -22.88
C ASN A 3 1.84 -19.45 -23.50
N LEU A 4 0.50 -19.40 -23.58
CA LEU A 4 -0.20 -18.17 -23.90
C LEU A 4 0.05 -17.22 -22.72
N ALA A 5 0.57 -16.02 -23.01
CA ALA A 5 0.65 -14.98 -22.01
C ALA A 5 -0.77 -14.81 -21.38
N PRO A 6 -0.86 -14.60 -20.08
CA PRO A 6 -2.16 -14.32 -19.45
C PRO A 6 -2.80 -13.11 -20.17
N PRO A 7 -4.14 -13.09 -20.29
CA PRO A 7 -4.84 -11.94 -20.84
C PRO A 7 -4.46 -10.68 -20.06
N GLU A 8 -4.38 -9.55 -20.74
CA GLU A 8 -4.18 -8.27 -20.05
C GLU A 8 -5.35 -8.01 -19.09
N PRO A 9 -5.09 -7.48 -17.89
CA PRO A 9 -6.13 -7.19 -16.93
C PRO A 9 -7.11 -6.15 -17.50
N SER A 10 -8.40 -6.37 -17.24
CA SER A 10 -9.49 -5.52 -17.73
C SER A 10 -10.30 -4.85 -16.62
N SER A 11 -10.19 -5.35 -15.39
CA SER A 11 -11.01 -4.92 -14.25
C SER A 11 -10.19 -4.82 -12.95
N LEU A 12 -10.59 -3.86 -12.09
CA LEU A 12 -9.88 -3.58 -10.85
C LEU A 12 -10.87 -3.21 -9.74
N ALA A 13 -10.82 -3.95 -8.61
CA ALA A 13 -11.57 -3.62 -7.42
C ALA A 13 -10.76 -2.72 -6.48
N TYR A 14 -11.42 -1.75 -5.86
CA TYR A 14 -10.82 -0.87 -4.86
C TYR A 14 -11.81 -0.51 -3.74
N LEU A 15 -11.32 -0.03 -2.59
CA LEU A 15 -12.20 0.40 -1.50
C LEU A 15 -12.93 1.69 -1.89
N GLY A 16 -14.26 1.57 -2.05
CA GLY A 16 -15.17 2.68 -2.27
C GLY A 16 -15.55 3.45 -0.98
N PRO A 17 -16.44 4.42 -1.08
CA PRO A 17 -17.09 4.89 -2.32
C PRO A 17 -16.15 5.67 -3.24
N THR A 18 -16.67 6.15 -4.37
CA THR A 18 -15.99 7.14 -5.22
C THR A 18 -15.57 8.37 -4.41
N GLY A 19 -14.45 9.00 -4.76
CA GLY A 19 -13.91 10.16 -4.05
C GLY A 19 -12.99 9.82 -2.87
N THR A 20 -12.59 8.55 -2.69
CA THR A 20 -11.62 8.15 -1.64
C THR A 20 -10.17 8.45 -2.02
N PHE A 21 -9.26 8.45 -1.03
CA PHE A 21 -7.81 8.45 -1.27
C PHE A 21 -7.36 7.24 -2.09
N THR A 22 -8.03 6.11 -1.96
CA THR A 22 -7.75 4.92 -2.78
C THR A 22 -8.02 5.20 -4.25
N GLU A 23 -9.15 5.81 -4.57
CA GLU A 23 -9.44 6.22 -5.94
C GLU A 23 -8.49 7.32 -6.42
N GLN A 24 -8.17 8.32 -5.58
CA GLN A 24 -7.18 9.34 -5.91
C GLN A 24 -5.82 8.73 -6.28
N ALA A 25 -5.36 7.72 -5.53
CA ALA A 25 -4.13 7.01 -5.83
C ALA A 25 -4.19 6.25 -7.17
N LEU A 26 -5.33 5.63 -7.50
CA LEU A 26 -5.54 4.99 -8.82
C LEU A 26 -5.40 6.01 -9.95
N TYR A 27 -5.97 7.19 -9.81
CA TYR A 27 -5.91 8.25 -10.83
C TYR A 27 -4.51 8.87 -11.02
N THR A 28 -3.53 8.52 -10.18
CA THR A 28 -2.11 8.84 -10.44
C THR A 28 -1.43 7.85 -11.39
N GLN A 29 -2.13 6.78 -11.78
CA GLN A 29 -1.62 5.68 -12.60
C GLN A 29 -2.44 5.58 -13.89
N ASP A 30 -1.97 6.17 -14.97
CA ASP A 30 -2.71 6.26 -16.24
C ASP A 30 -3.17 4.90 -16.77
N ASP A 31 -2.35 3.87 -16.63
CA ASP A 31 -2.66 2.51 -17.08
C ASP A 31 -3.81 1.87 -16.27
N LEU A 32 -3.93 2.17 -14.99
CA LEU A 32 -4.99 1.61 -14.14
C LEU A 32 -6.34 2.31 -14.37
N THR A 33 -6.33 3.57 -14.79
CA THR A 33 -7.57 4.32 -15.07
C THR A 33 -8.28 3.87 -16.34
N THR A 34 -7.63 3.10 -17.20
CA THR A 34 -8.23 2.52 -18.40
C THR A 34 -9.04 1.25 -18.13
N LEU A 35 -8.92 0.69 -16.92
CA LEU A 35 -9.60 -0.54 -16.50
C LEU A 35 -11.04 -0.23 -16.05
N ASP A 36 -11.87 -1.28 -16.00
CA ASP A 36 -13.18 -1.20 -15.35
C ASP A 36 -13.02 -1.14 -13.84
N LEU A 37 -13.25 0.04 -13.26
CA LEU A 37 -13.04 0.32 -11.84
C LEU A 37 -14.26 -0.05 -11.00
N CYS A 38 -14.14 -1.05 -10.13
CA CYS A 38 -15.20 -1.63 -9.32
C CYS A 38 -15.05 -1.21 -7.85
N PRO A 39 -15.82 -0.22 -7.35
CA PRO A 39 -15.76 0.15 -5.94
C PRO A 39 -16.40 -0.92 -5.05
N ALA A 40 -15.64 -1.44 -4.10
CA ALA A 40 -16.08 -2.44 -3.14
C ALA A 40 -16.43 -1.80 -1.77
N PRO A 41 -17.38 -2.39 -1.00
CA PRO A 41 -17.82 -1.83 0.27
C PRO A 41 -16.82 -2.01 1.41
N SER A 42 -15.84 -2.90 1.28
CA SER A 42 -14.83 -3.15 2.30
C SER A 42 -13.54 -3.70 1.69
N MET A 43 -12.43 -3.55 2.42
CA MET A 43 -11.13 -4.07 1.98
C MET A 43 -11.10 -5.61 1.82
N PRO A 44 -11.68 -6.41 2.73
CA PRO A 44 -11.79 -7.86 2.51
C PRO A 44 -12.56 -8.22 1.24
N GLU A 45 -13.57 -7.42 0.88
CA GLU A 45 -14.36 -7.64 -0.34
C GLU A 45 -13.54 -7.39 -1.61
N VAL A 46 -12.64 -6.39 -1.61
CA VAL A 46 -11.67 -6.17 -2.71
C VAL A 46 -10.89 -7.46 -2.98
N PHE A 47 -10.29 -8.03 -1.94
CA PHE A 47 -9.48 -9.23 -2.08
C PHE A 47 -10.30 -10.48 -2.43
N ARG A 48 -11.51 -10.61 -1.86
CA ARG A 48 -12.42 -11.70 -2.19
C ARG A 48 -12.75 -11.74 -3.69
N GLN A 49 -13.05 -10.59 -4.27
CA GLN A 49 -13.38 -10.47 -5.70
C GLN A 49 -12.21 -10.91 -6.58
N VAL A 50 -10.97 -10.55 -6.23
CA VAL A 50 -9.77 -11.01 -6.96
C VAL A 50 -9.60 -12.52 -6.84
N VAL A 51 -9.71 -13.08 -5.62
CA VAL A 51 -9.59 -14.53 -5.39
C VAL A 51 -10.68 -15.30 -6.12
N ALA A 52 -11.89 -14.76 -6.20
CA ALA A 52 -12.99 -15.37 -6.92
C ALA A 52 -12.90 -15.23 -8.45
N GLY A 53 -11.95 -14.45 -8.97
CA GLY A 53 -11.84 -14.13 -10.40
C GLY A 53 -12.99 -13.27 -10.92
N GLU A 54 -13.67 -12.53 -10.05
CA GLU A 54 -14.72 -11.57 -10.42
C GLU A 54 -14.11 -10.28 -11.00
N VAL A 55 -12.90 -9.97 -10.56
CA VAL A 55 -12.04 -8.90 -11.11
C VAL A 55 -10.61 -9.43 -11.23
N ASP A 56 -9.82 -8.82 -12.12
CA ASP A 56 -8.44 -9.24 -12.38
C ASP A 56 -7.47 -8.72 -11.30
N LEU A 57 -7.69 -7.50 -10.82
CA LEU A 57 -6.80 -6.81 -9.90
C LEU A 57 -7.56 -6.26 -8.68
N GLY A 58 -6.82 -6.11 -7.57
CA GLY A 58 -7.29 -5.41 -6.38
C GLY A 58 -6.32 -4.29 -6.00
N PHE A 59 -6.86 -3.16 -5.52
CA PHE A 59 -6.06 -2.04 -5.08
C PHE A 59 -6.42 -1.63 -3.65
N ALA A 60 -5.43 -1.62 -2.76
CA ALA A 60 -5.65 -1.51 -1.33
C ALA A 60 -4.58 -0.68 -0.62
N ALA A 61 -4.99 0.18 0.32
CA ALA A 61 -4.06 0.84 1.24
C ALA A 61 -3.43 -0.21 2.17
N ILE A 62 -2.10 -0.14 2.36
CA ILE A 62 -1.36 -1.06 3.23
C ILE A 62 -0.69 -0.36 4.41
N GLU A 63 -0.35 0.92 4.27
CA GLU A 63 0.39 1.68 5.27
C GLU A 63 0.13 3.20 5.10
N ASN A 64 0.08 3.91 6.21
CA ASN A 64 0.08 5.37 6.26
C ASN A 64 1.21 5.82 7.17
N SER A 65 1.92 6.90 6.82
CA SER A 65 3.12 7.35 7.56
C SER A 65 2.83 7.88 8.97
N ILE A 66 1.58 8.27 9.28
CA ILE A 66 1.16 8.75 10.59
C ILE A 66 0.41 7.67 11.37
N GLU A 67 -0.58 7.04 10.74
CA GLU A 67 -1.45 6.04 11.38
C GLU A 67 -0.80 4.66 11.46
N GLY A 68 0.28 4.44 10.68
CA GLY A 68 0.95 3.16 10.58
C GLY A 68 0.22 2.18 9.65
N SER A 69 0.24 0.94 10.03
CA SER A 69 -0.22 -0.17 9.20
C SER A 69 -1.74 -0.26 9.08
N VAL A 70 -2.23 -0.49 7.86
CA VAL A 70 -3.64 -0.82 7.60
C VAL A 70 -3.87 -2.29 7.98
N ASN A 71 -4.27 -2.49 9.22
CA ASN A 71 -4.34 -3.80 9.88
C ASN A 71 -5.16 -4.84 9.13
N VAL A 72 -6.30 -4.44 8.56
CA VAL A 72 -7.18 -5.35 7.82
C VAL A 72 -6.53 -5.84 6.53
N THR A 73 -5.92 -4.94 5.75
CA THR A 73 -5.21 -5.29 4.51
C THR A 73 -4.09 -6.29 4.78
N GLN A 74 -3.28 -6.00 5.78
CA GLN A 74 -2.13 -6.84 6.11
C GLN A 74 -2.52 -8.20 6.65
N ALA A 75 -3.51 -8.26 7.56
CA ALA A 75 -3.98 -9.52 8.10
C ALA A 75 -4.57 -10.41 7.00
N THR A 76 -5.35 -9.81 6.09
CA THR A 76 -5.94 -10.55 4.98
C THR A 76 -4.87 -11.08 4.03
N LEU A 77 -3.92 -10.26 3.59
CA LEU A 77 -2.81 -10.71 2.72
C LEU A 77 -1.90 -11.73 3.39
N ALA A 78 -1.63 -11.57 4.70
CA ALA A 78 -0.75 -12.48 5.43
C ALA A 78 -1.36 -13.87 5.63
N VAL A 79 -2.66 -13.96 5.97
CA VAL A 79 -3.24 -15.18 6.51
C VAL A 79 -4.44 -15.72 5.70
N GLU A 80 -5.25 -14.83 5.10
CA GLU A 80 -6.58 -15.21 4.63
C GLU A 80 -6.65 -15.49 3.12
N VAL A 81 -5.81 -14.81 2.31
CA VAL A 81 -5.84 -14.93 0.85
C VAL A 81 -4.46 -15.18 0.26
N ASP A 82 -4.42 -15.83 -0.89
CA ASP A 82 -3.18 -16.10 -1.62
C ASP A 82 -3.12 -15.20 -2.86
N LEU A 83 -2.69 -13.96 -2.64
CA LEU A 83 -2.56 -12.92 -3.67
C LEU A 83 -1.13 -12.39 -3.69
N LEU A 84 -0.68 -11.95 -4.87
CA LEU A 84 0.65 -11.41 -5.10
C LEU A 84 0.60 -9.90 -5.39
N VAL A 85 1.44 -9.15 -4.69
CA VAL A 85 1.62 -7.72 -4.95
C VAL A 85 2.34 -7.53 -6.28
N GLN A 86 1.75 -6.69 -7.13
CA GLN A 86 2.25 -6.39 -8.48
C GLN A 86 2.96 -5.04 -8.56
N ARG A 87 2.57 -4.08 -7.71
CA ARG A 87 3.07 -2.70 -7.71
C ARG A 87 2.76 -2.04 -6.38
N GLU A 88 3.59 -1.09 -5.95
CA GLU A 88 3.22 -0.13 -4.92
C GLU A 88 3.00 1.26 -5.52
N VAL A 89 2.07 2.00 -4.92
CA VAL A 89 1.78 3.40 -5.22
C VAL A 89 1.80 4.18 -3.92
N VAL A 90 2.49 5.31 -3.89
CA VAL A 90 2.55 6.20 -2.73
C VAL A 90 2.04 7.58 -3.12
N ILE A 91 1.08 8.10 -2.37
CA ILE A 91 0.58 9.46 -2.54
C ILE A 91 0.70 10.25 -1.24
N SER A 92 0.83 11.57 -1.36
CA SER A 92 0.65 12.47 -0.23
C SER A 92 -0.83 12.56 0.15
N VAL A 93 -1.11 12.66 1.45
CA VAL A 93 -2.47 12.83 1.96
C VAL A 93 -2.74 14.31 2.08
N GLN A 94 -3.48 14.85 1.12
CA GLN A 94 -3.92 16.23 1.09
C GLN A 94 -5.39 16.30 1.47
N LEU A 95 -5.70 17.07 2.50
CA LEU A 95 -7.07 17.25 3.01
C LEU A 95 -7.56 18.65 2.65
N ASN A 96 -8.78 18.72 2.13
CA ASN A 96 -9.37 19.95 1.66
C ASN A 96 -10.71 20.21 2.38
N LEU A 97 -10.95 21.45 2.75
CA LEU A 97 -12.26 21.90 3.20
C LEU A 97 -13.13 22.20 1.97
N MET A 98 -14.24 21.53 1.86
CA MET A 98 -15.15 21.67 0.71
C MET A 98 -16.60 21.90 1.14
N VAL A 99 -17.34 22.59 0.30
CA VAL A 99 -18.73 22.99 0.54
C VAL A 99 -19.58 22.75 -0.71
N ALA A 100 -20.91 22.79 -0.52
CA ALA A 100 -21.82 22.86 -1.65
C ALA A 100 -21.59 24.17 -2.43
N ALA A 101 -21.75 24.09 -3.74
CA ALA A 101 -21.50 25.21 -4.66
C ALA A 101 -22.19 26.51 -4.20
N GLY A 102 -21.42 27.60 -4.16
CA GLY A 102 -21.90 28.93 -3.78
C GLY A 102 -21.99 29.19 -2.26
N THR A 103 -21.54 28.25 -1.41
CA THR A 103 -21.48 28.46 0.05
C THR A 103 -20.17 29.17 0.42
N SER A 104 -20.20 30.14 1.34
CA SER A 104 -19.00 30.81 1.86
C SER A 104 -18.47 30.16 3.16
N GLN A 105 -17.20 30.37 3.46
CA GLN A 105 -16.60 29.87 4.70
C GLN A 105 -17.28 30.43 5.95
N ALA A 106 -17.71 31.67 5.91
CA ALA A 106 -18.36 32.36 7.03
C ALA A 106 -19.74 31.75 7.41
N ASP A 107 -20.35 31.00 6.52
CA ASP A 107 -21.64 30.36 6.73
C ASP A 107 -21.52 28.99 7.43
N ASN A 108 -20.30 28.42 7.50
CA ASN A 108 -20.07 27.09 8.03
C ASN A 108 -20.25 27.02 9.55
N GLN A 109 -21.19 26.22 9.98
CA GLN A 109 -21.48 25.93 11.39
C GLN A 109 -21.10 24.50 11.77
N ARG A 110 -20.86 23.65 10.79
CA ARG A 110 -20.52 22.23 10.96
C ARG A 110 -19.45 21.78 9.99
N VAL A 111 -18.53 20.95 10.46
CA VAL A 111 -17.52 20.26 9.64
C VAL A 111 -17.70 18.75 9.81
N CYS A 112 -17.86 18.05 8.69
CA CYS A 112 -18.03 16.60 8.64
C CYS A 112 -16.79 15.92 8.04
N SER A 113 -16.29 14.86 8.65
CA SER A 113 -15.30 13.97 8.06
C SER A 113 -15.11 12.70 8.88
N TYR A 114 -14.22 11.82 8.39
CA TYR A 114 -13.71 10.69 9.16
C TYR A 114 -12.87 11.19 10.35
N PRO A 115 -13.02 10.59 11.55
CA PRO A 115 -12.37 11.11 12.78
C PRO A 115 -10.86 11.34 12.66
N HIS A 116 -10.13 10.45 11.98
CA HIS A 116 -8.68 10.62 11.77
C HIS A 116 -8.35 11.83 10.89
N ALA A 117 -9.13 12.08 9.83
CA ALA A 117 -8.94 13.26 8.98
C ALA A 117 -9.22 14.56 9.75
N ILE A 118 -10.26 14.57 10.60
CA ILE A 118 -10.53 15.70 11.49
C ILE A 118 -9.34 15.94 12.44
N ALA A 119 -8.80 14.88 13.03
CA ALA A 119 -7.66 14.97 13.94
C ALA A 119 -6.40 15.52 13.25
N GLN A 120 -6.20 15.19 11.98
CA GLN A 120 -5.09 15.69 11.16
C GLN A 120 -5.25 17.14 10.69
N CYS A 121 -6.42 17.76 10.84
CA CYS A 121 -6.70 19.17 10.52
C CYS A 121 -7.01 20.01 11.77
N ARG A 122 -6.72 19.51 12.96
CA ARG A 122 -7.15 20.12 14.22
C ARG A 122 -6.57 21.50 14.44
N GLY A 123 -5.31 21.71 14.09
CA GLY A 123 -4.63 23.02 14.22
C GLY A 123 -5.28 24.05 13.31
N TRP A 124 -5.45 23.70 12.05
CA TRP A 124 -6.09 24.56 11.06
C TRP A 124 -7.54 24.91 11.45
N LEU A 125 -8.33 23.91 11.88
CA LEU A 125 -9.72 24.13 12.33
C LEU A 125 -9.81 25.05 13.53
N ALA A 126 -8.92 24.90 14.52
CA ALA A 126 -8.90 25.74 15.71
C ALA A 126 -8.59 27.22 15.40
N GLU A 127 -7.78 27.47 14.36
CA GLU A 127 -7.42 28.83 13.92
C GLU A 127 -8.51 29.49 13.07
N HIS A 128 -9.11 28.73 12.13
CA HIS A 128 -9.96 29.29 11.09
C HIS A 128 -11.46 29.08 11.33
N LEU A 129 -11.84 28.07 12.11
CA LEU A 129 -13.23 27.66 12.38
C LEU A 129 -13.41 27.24 13.85
N PRO A 130 -13.04 28.08 14.84
CA PRO A 130 -12.98 27.68 16.26
C PRO A 130 -14.33 27.31 16.87
N ASP A 131 -15.42 27.88 16.39
CA ASP A 131 -16.77 27.69 16.93
C ASP A 131 -17.61 26.68 16.14
N THR A 132 -17.00 25.94 15.21
CA THR A 132 -17.69 25.01 14.31
C THR A 132 -17.90 23.65 14.98
N GLU A 133 -19.10 23.10 14.87
CA GLU A 133 -19.41 21.76 15.32
C GLU A 133 -18.71 20.71 14.44
N VAL A 134 -18.10 19.71 15.06
CA VAL A 134 -17.44 18.60 14.34
C VAL A 134 -18.31 17.36 14.38
N GLN A 135 -18.64 16.81 13.21
CA GLN A 135 -19.44 15.60 13.05
C GLN A 135 -18.66 14.49 12.37
N ALA A 136 -18.61 13.30 12.97
CA ALA A 136 -17.95 12.14 12.41
C ALA A 136 -18.80 11.47 11.32
N THR A 137 -18.13 11.00 10.26
CA THR A 137 -18.69 10.17 9.19
C THR A 137 -17.88 8.88 9.03
N ASN A 138 -18.37 7.92 8.23
CA ASN A 138 -17.73 6.62 8.04
C ASN A 138 -16.44 6.70 7.20
N SER A 139 -16.32 7.71 6.34
CA SER A 139 -15.11 8.00 5.56
C SER A 139 -15.10 9.48 5.15
N THR A 140 -13.95 9.97 4.71
CA THR A 140 -13.82 11.33 4.13
C THR A 140 -14.68 11.50 2.88
N ALA A 141 -14.73 10.50 2.01
CA ALA A 141 -15.56 10.51 0.81
C ALA A 141 -17.07 10.45 1.14
N ASP A 142 -17.45 9.73 2.21
CA ASP A 142 -18.84 9.70 2.69
C ASP A 142 -19.30 11.08 3.19
N ALA A 143 -18.42 11.83 3.86
CA ALA A 143 -18.69 13.22 4.24
C ALA A 143 -19.00 14.11 3.02
N ALA A 144 -18.18 14.01 1.98
CA ALA A 144 -18.38 14.76 0.74
C ALA A 144 -19.68 14.35 0.00
N ARG A 145 -19.94 13.04 -0.07
CA ARG A 145 -21.17 12.51 -0.67
C ARG A 145 -22.42 13.03 0.06
N LEU A 146 -22.45 12.93 1.39
CA LEU A 146 -23.58 13.39 2.20
C LEU A 146 -23.81 14.89 2.05
N LEU A 147 -22.74 15.69 1.98
CA LEU A 147 -22.82 17.11 1.74
C LEU A 147 -23.43 17.42 0.38
N ALA A 148 -23.06 16.69 -0.67
CA ALA A 148 -23.60 16.87 -2.01
C ALA A 148 -25.08 16.46 -2.11
N GLU A 149 -25.48 15.38 -1.43
CA GLU A 149 -26.87 14.89 -1.40
C GLU A 149 -27.81 15.78 -0.58
N HIS A 150 -27.28 16.43 0.49
CA HIS A 150 -28.06 17.22 1.44
C HIS A 150 -27.42 18.58 1.72
N PRO A 151 -27.33 19.48 0.71
CA PRO A 151 -26.73 20.79 0.90
C PRO A 151 -27.60 21.68 1.77
N ASP A 152 -27.09 22.08 2.94
CA ASP A 152 -27.80 22.96 3.89
C ASP A 152 -27.22 24.38 3.91
N GLY A 153 -26.14 24.64 3.16
CA GLY A 153 -25.43 25.92 3.12
C GLY A 153 -24.69 26.27 4.43
N ARG A 154 -24.55 25.31 5.36
CA ARG A 154 -23.91 25.52 6.68
C ARG A 154 -22.94 24.42 7.05
N THR A 155 -22.89 23.35 6.27
CA THR A 155 -22.00 22.20 6.48
C THR A 155 -20.88 22.24 5.48
N ALA A 156 -19.66 22.00 5.96
CA ALA A 156 -18.47 21.72 5.15
C ALA A 156 -18.02 20.28 5.36
N ALA A 157 -17.32 19.71 4.38
CA ALA A 157 -16.69 18.40 4.50
C ALA A 157 -15.17 18.54 4.39
N ILE A 158 -14.42 17.66 5.09
CA ILE A 158 -12.97 17.50 4.88
C ILE A 158 -12.76 16.20 4.14
N ALA A 159 -12.19 16.28 2.93
CA ALA A 159 -11.97 15.13 2.07
C ALA A 159 -10.83 15.36 1.07
N PRO A 160 -10.35 14.30 0.35
CA PRO A 160 -9.38 14.46 -0.73
C PRO A 160 -9.96 15.26 -1.90
N GLY A 161 -9.09 15.91 -2.70
CA GLY A 161 -9.52 16.68 -3.88
C GLY A 161 -10.40 15.90 -4.86
N ARG A 162 -10.12 14.61 -5.02
CA ARG A 162 -10.95 13.70 -5.84
C ARG A 162 -12.43 13.68 -5.45
N ALA A 163 -12.73 13.84 -4.14
CA ALA A 163 -14.12 13.90 -3.68
C ALA A 163 -14.84 15.17 -4.17
N ALA A 164 -14.16 16.31 -4.21
CA ALA A 164 -14.74 17.54 -4.77
C ALA A 164 -15.11 17.37 -6.25
N GLU A 165 -14.22 16.77 -7.03
CA GLU A 165 -14.48 16.47 -8.45
C GLU A 165 -15.65 15.51 -8.63
N ALA A 166 -15.66 14.40 -7.85
CA ALA A 166 -16.66 13.34 -7.96
C ALA A 166 -18.07 13.82 -7.61
N TYR A 167 -18.20 14.73 -6.64
CA TYR A 167 -19.49 15.16 -6.11
C TYR A 167 -19.87 16.61 -6.48
N GLY A 168 -19.04 17.31 -7.26
CA GLY A 168 -19.33 18.67 -7.72
C GLY A 168 -19.34 19.70 -6.59
N LEU A 169 -18.39 19.58 -5.64
CA LEU A 169 -18.24 20.47 -4.50
C LEU A 169 -17.17 21.53 -4.77
N ASP A 170 -17.32 22.71 -4.15
CA ASP A 170 -16.32 23.77 -4.19
C ASP A 170 -15.30 23.58 -3.07
N VAL A 171 -13.99 23.66 -3.41
CA VAL A 171 -12.90 23.65 -2.42
C VAL A 171 -12.71 25.07 -1.89
N LEU A 172 -12.98 25.28 -0.60
CA LEU A 172 -12.78 26.58 0.07
C LEU A 172 -11.34 26.79 0.55
N ALA A 173 -10.72 25.73 1.04
CA ALA A 173 -9.32 25.74 1.47
C ALA A 173 -8.68 24.40 1.13
N GLY A 174 -7.52 24.44 0.50
CA GLY A 174 -6.73 23.27 0.20
C GLY A 174 -5.60 23.05 1.19
N ASP A 175 -5.10 21.81 1.26
CA ASP A 175 -3.92 21.43 2.05
C ASP A 175 -4.02 21.89 3.52
N ILE A 176 -5.15 21.56 4.17
CA ILE A 176 -5.46 21.97 5.54
C ILE A 176 -4.97 20.99 6.61
N GLU A 177 -4.30 19.93 6.23
CA GLU A 177 -3.67 18.97 7.15
C GLU A 177 -2.53 19.61 7.94
N ASP A 178 -2.43 19.26 9.23
CA ASP A 178 -1.38 19.73 10.14
C ASP A 178 0.01 19.09 9.81
N HIS A 179 0.02 18.02 9.03
CA HIS A 179 1.19 17.21 8.67
C HIS A 179 1.29 17.01 7.15
N PRO A 180 1.86 17.95 6.40
CA PRO A 180 1.96 17.86 4.93
C PRO A 180 2.87 16.72 4.43
N GLU A 181 3.73 16.16 5.30
CA GLU A 181 4.56 15.00 5.04
C GLU A 181 3.79 13.67 5.07
N ASN A 182 2.50 13.69 5.41
CA ASN A 182 1.67 12.49 5.50
C ASN A 182 1.53 11.81 4.13
N GLN A 183 1.85 10.53 4.10
CA GLN A 183 1.76 9.71 2.88
C GLN A 183 1.02 8.41 3.16
N THR A 184 0.30 7.93 2.15
CA THR A 184 -0.31 6.59 2.17
C THR A 184 0.28 5.75 1.05
N ARG A 185 0.69 4.54 1.42
CA ARG A 185 1.18 3.49 0.54
C ARG A 185 0.04 2.53 0.21
N PHE A 186 -0.15 2.28 -1.07
CA PHE A 186 -1.10 1.34 -1.63
C PHE A 186 -0.38 0.23 -2.35
N VAL A 187 -1.04 -0.92 -2.48
CA VAL A 187 -0.55 -2.05 -3.27
C VAL A 187 -1.60 -2.49 -4.27
N LEU A 188 -1.14 -2.79 -5.47
CA LEU A 188 -1.89 -3.49 -6.51
C LEU A 188 -1.64 -4.98 -6.33
N VAL A 189 -2.70 -5.79 -6.30
CA VAL A 189 -2.60 -7.25 -6.13
C VAL A 189 -3.31 -8.00 -7.24
N ALA A 190 -2.80 -9.18 -7.56
CA ALA A 190 -3.39 -10.13 -8.49
C ALA A 190 -3.35 -11.55 -7.91
N ALA A 191 -4.12 -12.46 -8.50
CA ALA A 191 -4.13 -13.87 -8.11
C ALA A 191 -2.83 -14.60 -8.47
N ASP A 192 -2.12 -14.17 -9.51
CA ASP A 192 -0.88 -14.79 -9.97
C ASP A 192 0.00 -13.78 -10.70
N GLY A 193 1.24 -14.17 -10.98
CA GLY A 193 2.22 -13.37 -11.69
C GLY A 193 3.17 -12.61 -10.76
N ILE A 194 4.43 -12.53 -11.17
CA ILE A 194 5.45 -11.70 -10.55
C ILE A 194 5.97 -10.77 -11.65
N PRO A 195 5.89 -9.45 -11.47
CA PRO A 195 6.43 -8.49 -12.44
C PRO A 195 7.90 -8.77 -12.75
N ALA A 196 8.33 -8.43 -13.93
CA ALA A 196 9.76 -8.50 -14.27
C ALA A 196 10.56 -7.49 -13.42
N PRO A 197 11.84 -7.78 -13.10
CA PRO A 197 12.69 -6.87 -12.35
C PRO A 197 12.72 -5.48 -12.99
N SER A 198 12.43 -4.46 -12.21
CA SER A 198 12.53 -3.06 -12.65
C SER A 198 13.92 -2.48 -12.37
N GLY A 199 14.68 -3.14 -11.47
CA GLY A 199 15.96 -2.72 -10.90
C GLY A 199 15.83 -1.81 -9.68
N HIS A 200 14.61 -1.37 -9.32
CA HIS A 200 14.29 -0.76 -8.04
C HIS A 200 13.03 -1.44 -7.49
N ASP A 201 13.25 -2.59 -6.90
CA ASP A 201 12.18 -3.50 -6.53
C ASP A 201 12.16 -3.71 -5.03
N LYS A 202 10.99 -4.06 -4.54
CA LYS A 202 10.77 -4.60 -3.19
C LYS A 202 10.26 -6.02 -3.28
N THR A 203 10.65 -6.82 -2.31
CA THR A 203 10.05 -8.13 -2.07
C THR A 203 9.35 -8.11 -0.72
N SER A 204 8.08 -8.49 -0.70
CA SER A 204 7.28 -8.63 0.52
C SER A 204 7.07 -10.10 0.86
N LEU A 205 7.16 -10.44 2.12
CA LEU A 205 6.98 -11.81 2.62
C LEU A 205 6.43 -11.85 4.04
N VAL A 206 5.89 -13.00 4.41
CA VAL A 206 5.49 -13.31 5.77
C VAL A 206 6.27 -14.54 6.25
N VAL A 207 6.91 -14.43 7.41
CA VAL A 207 7.58 -15.55 8.06
C VAL A 207 6.74 -15.99 9.26
N PHE A 208 6.20 -17.21 9.21
CA PHE A 208 5.48 -17.81 10.32
C PHE A 208 6.46 -18.54 11.22
N GLN A 209 6.54 -18.15 12.49
CA GLN A 209 7.43 -18.83 13.43
C GLN A 209 6.94 -20.25 13.73
N ARG A 210 7.83 -21.25 13.63
CA ARG A 210 7.52 -22.63 14.06
C ARG A 210 7.40 -22.78 15.57
N ALA A 211 8.10 -21.95 16.34
CA ALA A 211 8.06 -21.91 17.80
C ALA A 211 8.59 -20.57 18.30
N ASP A 212 7.93 -20.01 19.30
CA ASP A 212 8.44 -18.84 20.02
C ASP A 212 9.60 -19.27 20.92
N ARG A 213 10.82 -18.89 20.52
CA ARG A 213 12.06 -19.17 21.26
C ARG A 213 12.92 -17.91 21.33
N PRO A 214 13.66 -17.72 22.42
CA PRO A 214 14.64 -16.64 22.49
C PRO A 214 15.58 -16.66 21.27
N GLY A 215 15.69 -15.52 20.57
CA GLY A 215 16.54 -15.38 19.39
C GLY A 215 15.91 -15.79 18.05
N SER A 216 14.66 -16.27 18.01
CA SER A 216 14.01 -16.64 16.74
C SER A 216 13.98 -15.48 15.73
N LEU A 217 13.53 -14.30 16.15
CA LEU A 217 13.55 -13.11 15.29
C LEU A 217 14.96 -12.71 14.88
N LEU A 218 15.93 -12.77 15.81
CA LEU A 218 17.33 -12.46 15.50
C LEU A 218 17.87 -13.41 14.41
N GLY A 219 17.56 -14.71 14.50
CA GLY A 219 17.96 -15.68 13.49
C GLY A 219 17.39 -15.36 12.11
N ILE A 220 16.13 -14.93 12.04
CA ILE A 220 15.51 -14.46 10.78
C ILE A 220 16.25 -13.23 10.25
N LEU A 221 16.50 -12.21 11.09
CA LEU A 221 17.19 -10.98 10.69
C LEU A 221 18.63 -11.22 10.23
N GLN A 222 19.31 -12.22 10.79
CA GLN A 222 20.67 -12.61 10.38
C GLN A 222 20.73 -13.12 8.94
N GLU A 223 19.66 -13.73 8.40
CA GLU A 223 19.64 -14.16 7.00
C GLU A 223 19.70 -12.98 6.02
N PHE A 224 19.06 -11.87 6.37
CA PHE A 224 19.14 -10.62 5.59
C PHE A 224 20.49 -9.92 5.77
N ALA A 225 20.93 -9.76 7.02
CA ALA A 225 22.17 -9.08 7.34
C ALA A 225 23.41 -9.75 6.71
N ALA A 226 23.45 -11.11 6.69
CA ALA A 226 24.53 -11.87 6.09
C ALA A 226 24.67 -11.65 4.57
N ARG A 227 23.62 -11.15 3.90
CA ARG A 227 23.59 -10.88 2.47
C ARG A 227 23.53 -9.39 2.14
N SER A 228 23.68 -8.53 3.16
CA SER A 228 23.57 -7.08 3.04
C SER A 228 22.24 -6.62 2.41
N ILE A 229 21.16 -7.39 2.66
CA ILE A 229 19.81 -7.05 2.19
C ILE A 229 19.21 -6.07 3.18
N ASN A 230 18.77 -4.91 2.69
CA ASN A 230 18.08 -3.91 3.49
C ASN A 230 16.61 -4.29 3.71
N LEU A 231 16.15 -4.23 4.96
CA LEU A 231 14.73 -4.35 5.31
C LEU A 231 14.13 -2.95 5.38
N THR A 232 13.10 -2.71 4.58
CA THR A 232 12.38 -1.43 4.58
C THR A 232 11.18 -1.46 5.53
N ARG A 233 10.75 -2.67 5.95
CA ARG A 233 9.65 -2.85 6.89
C ARG A 233 9.82 -4.15 7.66
N LEU A 234 9.46 -4.09 8.96
CA LEU A 234 9.36 -5.26 9.83
C LEU A 234 8.19 -5.06 10.78
N GLU A 235 7.24 -5.95 10.76
CA GLU A 235 6.06 -5.90 11.61
C GLU A 235 5.71 -7.28 12.17
N SER A 236 5.48 -7.35 13.48
CA SER A 236 5.03 -8.56 14.16
C SER A 236 3.50 -8.57 14.26
N ARG A 237 2.88 -9.68 13.88
CA ARG A 237 1.44 -9.88 13.90
C ARG A 237 1.04 -11.21 14.53
N PRO A 238 -0.04 -11.26 15.33
CA PRO A 238 -0.61 -12.52 15.76
C PRO A 238 -1.20 -13.28 14.57
N THR A 239 -1.00 -14.59 14.54
CA THR A 239 -1.53 -15.45 13.44
C THR A 239 -3.03 -15.73 13.58
N LYS A 240 -3.67 -15.33 14.68
CA LYS A 240 -5.06 -15.65 15.05
C LYS A 240 -5.32 -17.16 15.28
N GLN A 241 -4.28 -18.00 15.30
CA GLN A 241 -4.40 -19.45 15.56
C GLN A 241 -4.25 -19.78 17.04
N GLY A 242 -3.61 -18.91 17.83
CA GLY A 242 -3.45 -19.06 19.26
C GLY A 242 -2.79 -17.85 19.91
N LEU A 243 -2.88 -17.73 21.25
CA LEU A 243 -2.13 -16.73 22.00
C LEU A 243 -0.64 -17.12 22.01
N GLY A 244 0.23 -16.23 21.52
CA GLY A 244 1.67 -16.46 21.45
C GLY A 244 2.17 -16.88 20.07
N ASP A 245 1.28 -17.17 19.12
CA ASP A 245 1.67 -17.48 17.75
C ASP A 245 1.75 -16.20 16.90
N TYR A 246 2.97 -15.87 16.47
CA TYR A 246 3.26 -14.66 15.71
C TYR A 246 3.82 -14.99 14.33
N CYS A 247 3.51 -14.10 13.36
CA CYS A 247 4.23 -14.02 12.10
C CYS A 247 4.90 -12.65 11.96
N PHE A 248 5.93 -12.59 11.12
CA PHE A 248 6.61 -11.34 10.77
C PHE A 248 6.33 -11.01 9.33
N ILE A 249 5.72 -9.83 9.10
CA ILE A 249 5.55 -9.25 7.77
C ILE A 249 6.77 -8.40 7.51
N MET A 250 7.43 -8.63 6.39
CA MET A 250 8.69 -7.98 6.04
C MET A 250 8.66 -7.51 4.60
N ASP A 251 9.18 -6.29 4.38
CA ASP A 251 9.52 -5.81 3.05
C ASP A 251 11.04 -5.61 2.98
N LEU A 252 11.65 -6.08 1.92
CA LEU A 252 13.07 -5.94 1.65
C LEU A 252 13.31 -5.28 0.29
N GLU A 253 14.46 -4.65 0.13
CA GLU A 253 14.94 -4.15 -1.16
C GLU A 253 15.49 -5.30 -2.00
N GLY A 254 15.11 -5.33 -3.27
CA GLY A 254 15.53 -6.31 -4.25
C GLY A 254 14.39 -7.22 -4.74
N HIS A 255 14.67 -7.94 -5.80
CA HIS A 255 13.72 -8.80 -6.51
C HIS A 255 14.04 -10.28 -6.31
N ILE A 256 13.05 -11.18 -6.37
CA ILE A 256 13.26 -12.63 -6.26
C ILE A 256 14.17 -13.19 -7.36
N ALA A 257 14.31 -12.48 -8.47
CA ALA A 257 15.28 -12.83 -9.52
C ALA A 257 16.75 -12.56 -9.14
N ASP A 258 17.00 -11.76 -8.11
CA ASP A 258 18.35 -11.50 -7.60
C ASP A 258 18.84 -12.72 -6.82
N GLU A 259 20.05 -13.19 -7.12
CA GLU A 259 20.62 -14.40 -6.48
C GLU A 259 20.65 -14.30 -4.96
N LEU A 260 21.01 -13.12 -4.41
CA LEU A 260 21.08 -12.91 -2.95
C LEU A 260 19.70 -12.95 -2.30
N VAL A 261 18.69 -12.37 -2.94
CA VAL A 261 17.30 -12.40 -2.46
C VAL A 261 16.76 -13.83 -2.50
N ALA A 262 16.93 -14.53 -3.63
CA ALA A 262 16.51 -15.92 -3.79
C ALA A 262 17.18 -16.84 -2.77
N ASP A 263 18.49 -16.67 -2.51
CA ASP A 263 19.20 -17.45 -1.51
C ASP A 263 18.74 -17.12 -0.08
N CYS A 264 18.46 -15.85 0.22
CA CYS A 264 17.87 -15.45 1.49
C CYS A 264 16.52 -16.16 1.73
N LEU A 265 15.60 -16.09 0.79
CA LEU A 265 14.29 -16.73 0.89
C LEU A 265 14.38 -18.23 1.05
N ARG A 266 15.28 -18.90 0.31
CA ARG A 266 15.58 -20.33 0.47
C ARG A 266 16.02 -20.68 1.90
N ASN A 267 16.93 -19.91 2.47
CA ASN A 267 17.41 -20.14 3.83
C ASN A 267 16.34 -19.85 4.88
N LEU A 268 15.52 -18.80 4.71
CA LEU A 268 14.38 -18.53 5.59
C LEU A 268 13.41 -19.72 5.62
N HIS A 269 13.03 -20.23 4.44
CA HIS A 269 12.12 -21.37 4.32
C HIS A 269 12.69 -22.65 4.94
N MET A 270 14.00 -22.90 4.76
CA MET A 270 14.67 -24.10 5.31
C MET A 270 14.83 -24.06 6.82
N LYS A 271 15.17 -22.90 7.40
CA LYS A 271 15.66 -22.81 8.79
C LYS A 271 14.62 -22.27 9.79
N HIS A 272 13.78 -21.32 9.38
CA HIS A 272 13.04 -20.51 10.33
C HIS A 272 11.52 -20.74 10.36
N GLY A 273 10.94 -21.36 9.35
CA GLY A 273 9.52 -21.66 9.34
C GLY A 273 8.88 -21.61 7.97
N ASP A 274 7.56 -21.54 7.96
CA ASP A 274 6.84 -21.36 6.73
C ASP A 274 6.98 -19.90 6.28
N VAL A 275 7.35 -19.72 5.02
CA VAL A 275 7.48 -18.41 4.38
C VAL A 275 6.40 -18.30 3.33
N LYS A 276 5.54 -17.30 3.48
CA LYS A 276 4.60 -16.88 2.46
C LYS A 276 5.20 -15.73 1.67
N PHE A 277 5.39 -15.94 0.39
CA PHE A 277 5.83 -14.91 -0.53
C PHE A 277 4.61 -14.07 -0.94
N LEU A 278 4.71 -12.75 -0.77
CA LEU A 278 3.63 -11.81 -1.12
C LEU A 278 3.88 -11.08 -2.45
N GLY A 279 5.07 -11.18 -3.04
CA GLY A 279 5.41 -10.60 -4.31
C GLY A 279 6.78 -9.94 -4.33
N SER A 280 7.36 -9.83 -5.54
CA SER A 280 8.46 -8.91 -5.87
C SER A 280 7.93 -7.96 -6.93
N TYR A 281 8.08 -6.66 -6.72
CA TYR A 281 7.39 -5.65 -7.50
C TYR A 281 8.16 -4.33 -7.52
N PRO A 282 7.94 -3.47 -8.54
CA PRO A 282 8.54 -2.14 -8.61
C PRO A 282 8.20 -1.30 -7.37
N ALA A 283 9.23 -0.77 -6.72
CA ALA A 283 9.09 0.14 -5.60
C ALA A 283 8.68 1.54 -6.08
N ALA A 284 7.83 2.24 -5.31
CA ALA A 284 7.50 3.62 -5.57
C ALA A 284 8.70 4.54 -5.26
N GLY A 285 8.84 5.64 -6.02
CA GLY A 285 9.82 6.70 -5.80
C GLY A 285 11.03 6.67 -6.73
N THR A 286 11.76 7.78 -6.76
CA THR A 286 12.83 8.06 -7.73
C THR A 286 14.25 7.72 -7.26
N LYS A 287 14.43 7.23 -6.02
CA LYS A 287 15.77 6.89 -5.48
C LYS A 287 16.44 5.67 -6.15
N GLY A 288 15.69 4.94 -7.01
CA GLY A 288 16.12 3.70 -7.59
C GLY A 288 17.26 3.79 -8.59
N ASP A 289 17.37 4.87 -9.36
CA ASP A 289 18.31 4.90 -10.50
C ASP A 289 19.79 4.92 -10.10
N GLN A 290 20.14 5.57 -9.00
CA GLN A 290 21.53 5.58 -8.51
C GLN A 290 21.91 4.28 -7.80
N VAL A 291 21.06 3.78 -6.90
CA VAL A 291 21.27 2.50 -6.19
C VAL A 291 21.32 1.34 -7.18
N ARG A 292 20.50 1.40 -8.22
CA ARG A 292 20.46 0.47 -9.34
C ARG A 292 21.78 0.32 -10.08
N THR A 293 22.37 1.46 -10.43
CA THR A 293 23.62 1.49 -11.22
C THR A 293 24.80 0.91 -10.41
N GLU A 294 24.87 1.25 -9.11
CA GLU A 294 25.95 0.77 -8.23
C GLU A 294 25.80 -0.71 -7.88
N ALA A 295 24.60 -1.18 -7.55
CA ALA A 295 24.34 -2.58 -7.22
C ALA A 295 24.50 -3.50 -8.44
N SER A 296 24.05 -3.06 -9.62
CA SER A 296 24.19 -3.80 -10.87
C SER A 296 25.64 -3.97 -11.27
N ALA A 297 26.47 -2.93 -11.15
CA ALA A 297 27.90 -2.99 -11.47
C ALA A 297 28.67 -3.93 -10.53
N ALA A 298 28.36 -3.92 -9.23
CA ALA A 298 29.00 -4.80 -8.26
C ALA A 298 28.60 -6.29 -8.47
N SER A 299 27.33 -6.55 -8.77
CA SER A 299 26.83 -7.90 -9.06
C SER A 299 27.44 -8.44 -10.33
N GLN A 300 27.48 -7.65 -11.42
CA GLN A 300 28.06 -8.05 -12.69
C GLN A 300 29.56 -8.40 -12.57
N SER A 301 30.32 -7.61 -11.79
CA SER A 301 31.73 -7.89 -11.51
C SER A 301 31.93 -9.21 -10.75
N ALA A 302 31.04 -9.51 -9.79
CA ALA A 302 31.09 -10.76 -9.03
C ALA A 302 30.73 -11.97 -9.91
N ASP A 303 29.75 -11.85 -10.78
CA ASP A 303 29.31 -12.90 -11.72
C ASP A 303 30.42 -13.22 -12.75
N GLU A 304 31.08 -12.20 -13.29
CA GLU A 304 32.20 -12.36 -14.18
C GLU A 304 33.39 -13.08 -13.50
N TRP A 305 33.66 -12.72 -12.24
CA TRP A 305 34.70 -13.38 -11.44
C TRP A 305 34.37 -14.86 -11.19
N LEU A 306 33.12 -15.16 -10.81
CA LEU A 306 32.64 -16.54 -10.59
C LEU A 306 32.67 -17.36 -11.90
N ALA A 307 32.23 -16.79 -13.03
CA ALA A 307 32.26 -17.44 -14.32
C ALA A 307 33.70 -17.79 -14.72
N ASN A 308 34.66 -16.89 -14.46
CA ASN A 308 36.09 -17.12 -14.70
C ASN A 308 36.64 -18.27 -13.85
N LEU A 309 36.21 -18.38 -12.57
CA LEU A 309 36.58 -19.51 -11.71
C LEU A 309 35.99 -20.83 -12.18
N ARG A 310 34.69 -20.84 -12.53
CA ARG A 310 33.97 -22.02 -13.02
C ARG A 310 34.60 -22.51 -14.34
N GLY A 311 35.04 -21.60 -15.23
CA GLY A 311 35.76 -21.95 -16.46
C GLY A 311 37.13 -22.63 -16.27
N ARG A 312 37.67 -22.61 -15.04
CA ARG A 312 38.94 -23.30 -14.69
C ARG A 312 38.73 -24.73 -14.17
N ILE A 313 37.48 -25.17 -14.00
CA ILE A 313 37.17 -26.54 -13.59
C ILE A 313 37.58 -27.48 -14.73
N ARG A 314 38.52 -28.40 -14.43
CA ARG A 314 38.92 -29.43 -15.41
C ARG A 314 37.91 -30.55 -15.35
N THR A 315 37.33 -30.87 -16.49
CA THR A 315 36.51 -32.07 -16.71
C THR A 315 37.38 -33.32 -16.81
#